data_e54ce231bbbee4dd8b275657209f2097
#
_entry.id   e54ce231bbbee4dd8b275657209f2097
#
_cell.length_a   1.000
_cell.length_b   1.000
_cell.length_c   1.000
_cell.angle_alpha   90.00
_cell.angle_beta   90.00
_cell.angle_gamma   90.00
#
_symmetry.space_group_name_H-M   'P 1'
#
loop_
_entity.id
_entity.type
_entity.pdbx_description
1 polymer ?
#
loop_
_entity_poly.entity_id
_entity_poly.type
_entity_poly.pdbx_seq_one_letter_code
_entity_poly.pdbx_strand_id
1 'polypeptide(L)'
;FVSPLVISGGDPREAPAAAFTSLGLRLEGLARWHGLTLAPVDWRAVAAAAQALDWTWSEVDAIRWQRGSRRQDRWIGMTGVTGRLHVGGAPDALARLGPLLRLGTLTHVGADVSFGCGRYRIVPDADASVDLARS
;
A
#
# COMPACT_ATOMS: atom_id res chain seq x y z
N PHE A 1 -6.77 3.16 -5.62
CA PHE A 1 -7.22 2.05 -4.76
C PHE A 1 -8.60 1.59 -5.15
N VAL A 2 -8.80 0.28 -5.19
CA VAL A 2 -10.06 -0.38 -5.57
C VAL A 2 -10.93 -0.62 -4.33
N SER A 3 -10.32 -0.77 -3.17
CA SER A 3 -10.99 -0.81 -1.88
C SER A 3 -10.32 0.16 -0.90
N PRO A 4 -10.99 0.54 0.21
CA PRO A 4 -10.44 1.54 1.12
C PRO A 4 -9.06 1.17 1.64
N LEU A 5 -8.10 2.08 1.54
CA LEU A 5 -6.83 1.98 2.24
C LEU A 5 -7.03 2.41 3.69
N VAL A 6 -6.59 1.58 4.61
CA VAL A 6 -6.56 1.83 6.05
C VAL A 6 -5.12 1.69 6.54
N ILE A 7 -4.68 2.56 7.42
CA ILE A 7 -3.40 2.40 8.13
C ILE A 7 -3.62 2.43 9.64
N SER A 8 -2.80 1.71 10.36
CA SER A 8 -2.89 1.70 11.82
C SER A 8 -2.29 2.99 12.39
N GLY A 9 -3.07 3.69 13.22
CA GLY A 9 -2.57 4.83 13.98
C GLY A 9 -2.35 6.12 13.19
N GLY A 10 -2.93 6.24 11.98
CA GLY A 10 -2.74 7.44 11.17
C GLY A 10 -3.80 7.64 10.08
N ASP A 11 -3.64 8.69 9.32
CA ASP A 11 -4.45 9.00 8.15
C ASP A 11 -3.68 8.62 6.87
N PRO A 12 -4.23 7.73 6.01
CA PRO A 12 -3.57 7.36 4.75
C PRO A 12 -3.34 8.56 3.81
N ARG A 13 -4.07 9.65 3.99
CA ARG A 13 -3.88 10.86 3.18
C ARG A 13 -2.59 11.61 3.53
N GLU A 14 -2.19 11.52 4.80
CA GLU A 14 -0.99 12.21 5.32
C GLU A 14 0.27 11.33 5.21
N ALA A 15 0.12 10.02 5.41
CA ALA A 15 1.25 9.10 5.46
C ALA A 15 1.01 7.80 4.63
N PRO A 16 0.78 7.91 3.31
CA PRO A 16 0.50 6.72 2.49
C PRO A 16 1.66 5.71 2.45
N ALA A 17 2.91 6.16 2.55
CA ALA A 17 4.07 5.30 2.59
C ALA A 17 4.01 4.25 3.72
N ALA A 18 3.36 4.58 4.85
CA ALA A 18 3.22 3.67 5.99
C ALA A 18 2.51 2.35 5.63
N ALA A 19 1.58 2.38 4.67
CA ALA A 19 0.90 1.18 4.20
C ALA A 19 1.89 0.20 3.54
N PHE A 20 2.87 0.72 2.82
CA PHE A 20 3.83 -0.08 2.07
C PHE A 20 5.01 -0.54 2.93
N THR A 21 5.43 0.25 3.92
CA THR A 21 6.47 -0.18 4.86
C THR A 21 6.05 -1.38 5.70
N SER A 22 4.76 -1.50 6.03
CA SER A 22 4.22 -2.65 6.77
C SER A 22 4.05 -3.92 5.93
N LEU A 23 4.11 -3.81 4.61
CA LEU A 23 3.90 -4.93 3.69
C LEU A 23 5.00 -6.00 3.84
N GLY A 24 6.24 -5.60 4.16
CA GLY A 24 7.33 -6.53 4.39
C GLY A 24 7.05 -7.55 5.48
N LEU A 25 6.61 -7.07 6.64
CA LEU A 25 6.24 -7.95 7.76
C LEU A 25 5.11 -8.93 7.40
N ARG A 26 4.16 -8.46 6.60
CA ARG A 26 3.07 -9.32 6.11
C ARG A 26 3.59 -10.39 5.16
N LEU A 27 4.45 -10.06 4.23
CA LEU A 27 5.03 -11.02 3.29
C LEU A 27 5.85 -12.08 4.01
N GLU A 28 6.64 -11.71 5.01
CA GLU A 28 7.35 -12.66 5.86
C GLU A 28 6.38 -13.58 6.62
N GLY A 29 5.31 -13.01 7.17
CA GLY A 29 4.28 -13.78 7.87
C GLY A 29 3.60 -14.78 6.94
N LEU A 30 3.21 -14.36 5.74
CA LEU A 30 2.59 -15.22 4.73
C LEU A 30 3.55 -16.34 4.28
N ALA A 31 4.80 -16.00 3.99
CA ALA A 31 5.80 -16.98 3.60
C ALA A 31 5.97 -18.05 4.69
N ARG A 32 6.14 -17.62 5.94
CA ARG A 32 6.26 -18.55 7.09
C ARG A 32 5.04 -19.45 7.24
N TRP A 33 3.84 -18.89 7.09
CA TRP A 33 2.59 -19.66 7.17
C TRP A 33 2.51 -20.75 6.09
N HIS A 34 3.02 -20.47 4.90
CA HIS A 34 3.04 -21.41 3.77
C HIS A 34 4.32 -22.28 3.73
N GLY A 35 5.16 -22.26 4.74
CA GLY A 35 6.39 -23.04 4.78
C GLY A 35 7.45 -22.58 3.77
N LEU A 36 7.36 -21.33 3.31
CA LEU A 36 8.30 -20.73 2.38
C LEU A 36 9.35 -19.91 3.13
N THR A 37 10.57 -19.92 2.64
CA THR A 37 11.64 -19.03 3.12
C THR A 37 11.88 -17.96 2.06
N LEU A 38 11.69 -16.69 2.43
CA LEU A 38 12.07 -15.58 1.57
C LEU A 38 13.59 -15.44 1.53
N ALA A 39 14.12 -15.04 0.38
CA ALA A 39 15.49 -14.57 0.30
C ALA A 39 15.69 -13.40 1.29
N PRO A 40 16.89 -13.22 1.87
CA PRO A 40 17.16 -12.12 2.76
C PRO A 40 16.80 -10.77 2.11
N VAL A 41 15.95 -9.99 2.77
CA VAL A 41 15.53 -8.66 2.31
C VAL A 41 15.92 -7.65 3.38
N ASP A 42 16.61 -6.60 2.96
CA ASP A 42 16.87 -5.46 3.83
C ASP A 42 15.62 -4.58 3.93
N TRP A 43 14.71 -4.94 4.83
CA TRP A 43 13.47 -4.20 5.06
C TRP A 43 13.69 -2.77 5.54
N ARG A 44 14.84 -2.49 6.16
CA ARG A 44 15.20 -1.13 6.57
C ARG A 44 15.51 -0.27 5.35
N ALA A 45 16.26 -0.80 4.38
CA ALA A 45 16.51 -0.12 3.12
C ALA A 45 15.25 0.04 2.26
N VAL A 46 14.33 -0.93 2.29
CA VAL A 46 13.02 -0.83 1.62
C VAL A 46 12.16 0.26 2.26
N ALA A 47 12.10 0.32 3.58
CA ALA A 47 11.36 1.36 4.29
C ALA A 47 11.93 2.75 4.02
N ALA A 48 13.26 2.89 4.02
CA ALA A 48 13.92 4.15 3.69
C ALA A 48 13.63 4.58 2.25
N ALA A 49 13.64 3.65 1.29
CA ALA A 49 13.27 3.92 -0.09
C ALA A 49 11.80 4.39 -0.20
N ALA A 50 10.88 3.75 0.49
CA ALA A 50 9.48 4.16 0.51
C ALA A 50 9.28 5.57 1.08
N GLN A 51 10.04 5.94 2.11
CA GLN A 51 9.99 7.28 2.70
C GLN A 51 10.67 8.36 1.83
N ALA A 52 11.62 7.97 0.98
CA ALA A 52 12.31 8.87 0.08
C ALA A 52 11.53 9.16 -1.23
N LEU A 53 10.43 8.46 -1.46
CA LEU A 53 9.56 8.68 -2.62
C LEU A 53 8.50 9.74 -2.33
N ASP A 54 8.09 10.42 -3.39
CA ASP A 54 6.98 11.38 -3.37
C ASP A 54 5.66 10.63 -3.53
N TRP A 55 4.77 10.81 -2.59
CA TRP A 55 3.45 10.19 -2.56
C TRP A 55 2.39 11.28 -2.63
N THR A 56 1.68 11.37 -3.74
CA THR A 56 0.69 12.42 -3.97
C THR A 56 -0.66 11.81 -4.30
N TRP A 57 -1.67 12.13 -3.51
CA TRP A 57 -3.04 11.75 -3.78
C TRP A 57 -3.68 12.67 -4.81
N SER A 58 -4.43 12.07 -5.74
CA SER A 58 -5.44 12.74 -6.56
C SER A 58 -6.74 11.95 -6.49
N GLU A 59 -7.86 12.64 -6.61
CA GLU A 59 -9.19 12.00 -6.57
C GLU A 59 -9.39 11.16 -5.29
N VAL A 60 -9.07 11.71 -4.12
CA VAL A 60 -9.13 11.00 -2.85
C VAL A 60 -10.49 11.20 -2.17
N ASP A 61 -11.14 10.08 -1.84
CA ASP A 61 -12.41 10.05 -1.10
C ASP A 61 -12.23 9.34 0.23
N ALA A 62 -12.71 9.98 1.31
CA ALA A 62 -12.78 9.35 2.61
C ALA A 62 -14.05 8.50 2.70
N ILE A 63 -13.89 7.23 3.05
CA ILE A 63 -14.98 6.27 3.19
C ILE A 63 -15.11 5.87 4.66
N ARG A 64 -16.35 5.89 5.16
CA ARG A 64 -16.69 5.43 6.49
C ARG A 64 -17.71 4.31 6.40
N TRP A 65 -17.48 3.27 7.16
CA TRP A 65 -18.43 2.16 7.26
C TRP A 65 -18.40 1.56 8.67
N GLN A 66 -19.27 0.61 8.91
CA GLN A 66 -19.32 -0.13 10.17
C GLN A 66 -19.26 -1.63 9.89
N ARG A 67 -18.62 -2.36 10.76
CA ARG A 67 -18.66 -3.82 10.77
C ARG A 67 -19.17 -4.36 12.11
N GLY A 68 -19.96 -5.39 12.05
CA GLY A 68 -20.37 -6.12 13.26
C GLY A 68 -19.21 -6.98 13.80
N SER A 69 -19.01 -6.95 15.09
CA SER A 69 -18.11 -7.86 15.79
C SER A 69 -18.91 -8.81 16.67
N ARG A 70 -19.04 -10.07 16.25
CA ARG A 70 -19.74 -11.10 17.05
C ARG A 70 -19.07 -11.32 18.41
N ARG A 71 -17.72 -11.24 18.45
CA ARG A 71 -16.97 -11.43 19.70
C ARG A 71 -17.21 -10.34 20.73
N GLN A 72 -17.48 -9.10 20.27
CA GLN A 72 -17.65 -7.94 21.12
C GLN A 72 -19.10 -7.47 21.18
N ASP A 73 -20.00 -8.16 20.45
CA ASP A 73 -21.42 -7.83 20.30
C ASP A 73 -21.67 -6.33 20.06
N ARG A 74 -20.87 -5.73 19.18
CA ARG A 74 -20.96 -4.31 18.84
C ARG A 74 -20.58 -4.02 17.40
N TRP A 75 -21.04 -2.88 16.93
CA TRP A 75 -20.59 -2.29 15.67
C TRP A 75 -19.27 -1.52 15.87
N ILE A 76 -18.31 -1.77 15.00
CA ILE A 76 -17.00 -1.11 15.00
C ILE A 76 -16.99 -0.16 13.80
N GLY A 77 -16.79 1.13 14.07
CA GLY A 77 -16.59 2.13 13.03
C GLY A 77 -15.25 1.92 12.32
N MET A 78 -15.28 1.99 11.00
CA MET A 78 -14.12 1.86 10.12
C MET A 78 -14.00 3.11 9.27
N THR A 79 -12.78 3.55 9.03
CA THR A 79 -12.49 4.69 8.14
C THR A 79 -11.30 4.34 7.26
N GLY A 80 -11.38 4.67 5.99
CA GLY A 80 -10.30 4.51 5.03
C GLY A 80 -10.45 5.48 3.87
N VAL A 81 -9.55 5.41 2.92
CA VAL A 81 -9.56 6.26 1.72
C VAL A 81 -9.51 5.42 0.45
N THR A 82 -10.20 5.88 -0.58
CA THR A 82 -10.05 5.40 -1.96
C THR A 82 -9.53 6.55 -2.82
N GLY A 83 -9.06 6.24 -3.99
CA GLY A 83 -8.57 7.25 -4.92
C GLY A 83 -7.34 6.81 -5.68
N ARG A 84 -6.68 7.76 -6.30
CA ARG A 84 -5.46 7.56 -7.08
C ARG A 84 -4.27 8.11 -6.31
N LEU A 85 -3.27 7.27 -6.08
CA LEU A 85 -2.02 7.64 -5.42
C LEU A 85 -0.89 7.58 -6.45
N HIS A 86 -0.27 8.72 -6.71
CA HIS A 86 0.91 8.83 -7.55
C HIS A 86 2.16 8.59 -6.71
N VAL A 87 3.09 7.86 -7.28
CA VAL A 87 4.37 7.53 -6.63
C VAL A 87 5.48 7.96 -7.59
N GLY A 88 6.26 8.92 -7.18
CA GLY A 88 7.39 9.46 -7.94
C GLY A 88 8.67 9.52 -7.12
N GLY A 89 9.76 9.90 -7.75
CA GLY A 89 11.04 10.15 -7.09
C GLY A 89 12.23 9.49 -7.78
N ALA A 90 13.32 9.32 -7.04
CA ALA A 90 14.55 8.79 -7.59
C ALA A 90 14.39 7.38 -8.18
N PRO A 91 14.93 7.11 -9.39
CA PRO A 91 14.80 5.82 -10.06
C PRO A 91 15.25 4.62 -9.21
N ASP A 92 16.31 4.77 -8.44
CA ASP A 92 16.84 3.71 -7.57
C ASP A 92 15.84 3.35 -6.44
N ALA A 93 15.17 4.35 -5.86
CA ALA A 93 14.16 4.14 -4.84
C ALA A 93 12.92 3.46 -5.44
N LEU A 94 12.49 3.89 -6.63
CA LEU A 94 11.40 3.26 -7.37
C LEU A 94 11.73 1.81 -7.75
N ALA A 95 12.94 1.54 -8.22
CA ALA A 95 13.39 0.19 -8.56
C ALA A 95 13.41 -0.74 -7.33
N ARG A 96 13.82 -0.21 -6.18
CA ARG A 96 13.84 -0.96 -4.92
C ARG A 96 12.44 -1.28 -4.40
N LEU A 97 11.50 -0.34 -4.51
CA LEU A 97 10.14 -0.51 -4.03
C LEU A 97 9.25 -1.25 -5.04
N GLY A 98 9.55 -1.19 -6.33
CA GLY A 98 8.73 -1.73 -7.42
C GLY A 98 8.26 -3.18 -7.25
N PRO A 99 9.14 -4.14 -6.91
CA PRO A 99 8.73 -5.52 -6.65
C PRO A 99 7.70 -5.62 -5.51
N LEU A 100 7.88 -4.83 -4.45
CA LEU A 100 6.97 -4.80 -3.31
C LEU A 100 5.62 -4.22 -3.70
N LEU A 101 5.60 -3.16 -4.51
CA LEU A 101 4.35 -2.59 -5.04
C LEU A 101 3.59 -3.63 -5.87
N ARG A 102 4.27 -4.43 -6.68
CA ARG A 102 3.63 -5.50 -7.46
C ARG A 102 3.06 -6.60 -6.56
N LEU A 103 3.82 -7.07 -5.58
CA LEU A 103 3.33 -8.06 -4.63
C LEU A 103 2.14 -7.55 -3.82
N GLY A 104 2.14 -6.29 -3.45
CA GLY A 104 1.03 -5.66 -2.74
C GLY A 104 -0.30 -5.66 -3.51
N THR A 105 -0.28 -5.73 -4.86
CA THR A 105 -1.52 -5.88 -5.64
C THR A 105 -2.22 -7.21 -5.39
N LEU A 106 -1.46 -8.24 -5.00
CA LEU A 106 -1.95 -9.59 -4.70
C LEU A 106 -2.27 -9.77 -3.22
N THR A 107 -1.46 -9.18 -2.35
CA THR A 107 -1.55 -9.38 -0.89
C THR A 107 -2.28 -8.26 -0.17
N HIS A 108 -2.65 -7.21 -0.89
CA HIS A 108 -3.18 -5.95 -0.38
C HIS A 108 -2.18 -5.22 0.55
N VAL A 109 -2.47 -3.98 0.91
CA VAL A 109 -1.58 -3.18 1.77
C VAL A 109 -2.34 -2.50 2.90
N GLY A 110 -1.61 -2.02 3.91
CA GLY A 110 -2.20 -1.34 5.06
C GLY A 110 -2.81 -2.29 6.09
N ALA A 111 -3.75 -1.78 6.85
CA ALA A 111 -4.48 -2.50 7.87
C ALA A 111 -5.79 -3.10 7.33
N ASP A 112 -6.43 -3.95 8.12
CA ASP A 112 -7.76 -4.52 7.86
C ASP A 112 -7.92 -5.26 6.52
N VAL A 113 -6.83 -5.80 5.98
CA VAL A 113 -6.84 -6.53 4.70
C VAL A 113 -7.68 -7.81 4.75
N SER A 114 -7.82 -8.45 5.91
CA SER A 114 -8.72 -9.59 6.12
C SER A 114 -10.19 -9.22 5.92
N PHE A 115 -10.51 -7.94 5.93
CA PHE A 115 -11.83 -7.40 5.63
C PHE A 115 -11.92 -6.81 4.21
N GLY A 116 -10.94 -7.10 3.35
CA GLY A 116 -10.92 -6.66 1.97
C GLY A 116 -10.36 -5.25 1.75
N CYS A 117 -9.79 -4.61 2.78
CA CYS A 117 -9.17 -3.31 2.66
C CYS A 117 -7.82 -3.35 1.94
N GLY A 118 -7.38 -2.22 1.39
CA GLY A 118 -6.05 -2.02 0.83
C GLY A 118 -5.79 -2.69 -0.53
N ARG A 119 -6.83 -3.06 -1.25
CA ARG A 119 -6.71 -3.57 -2.63
C ARG A 119 -6.45 -2.41 -3.59
N TYR A 120 -5.45 -2.55 -4.44
CA TYR A 120 -5.13 -1.57 -5.47
C TYR A 120 -4.65 -2.25 -6.77
N ARG A 121 -4.56 -1.46 -7.80
CA ARG A 121 -3.92 -1.83 -9.09
C ARG A 121 -2.90 -0.76 -9.46
N ILE A 122 -1.85 -1.17 -10.14
CA ILE A 122 -0.87 -0.25 -10.72
C ILE A 122 -1.38 0.14 -12.10
N VAL A 123 -1.40 1.44 -12.36
CA VAL A 123 -1.78 2.01 -13.66
C VAL A 123 -0.58 2.79 -14.17
N PRO A 124 -0.12 2.57 -15.41
CA PRO A 124 0.92 3.39 -15.99
C PRO A 124 0.50 4.87 -15.99
N ASP A 125 1.44 5.75 -15.74
CA ASP A 125 1.18 7.19 -15.86
C ASP A 125 1.05 7.53 -17.35
N ALA A 126 -0.10 8.04 -17.75
CA ALA A 126 -0.37 8.39 -19.14
C ALA A 126 0.55 9.52 -19.63
N ASP A 127 1.03 10.38 -18.72
CA ASP A 127 1.92 11.49 -19.05
C ASP A 127 3.39 11.06 -19.18
N ALA A 128 3.82 9.96 -18.55
CA ALA A 128 5.18 9.45 -18.67
C ALA A 128 5.52 8.92 -20.08
N SER A 129 4.51 8.58 -20.87
CA SER A 129 4.70 8.08 -22.24
C SER A 129 4.93 9.19 -23.28
N VAL A 130 4.70 10.45 -22.94
CA VAL A 130 4.85 11.58 -23.88
C VAL A 130 6.30 12.09 -23.93
N ASP A 131 7.05 11.94 -22.85
CA ASP A 131 8.43 12.43 -22.76
C ASP A 131 9.46 11.52 -23.45
N LEU A 132 9.20 10.24 -23.62
CA LEU A 132 10.04 9.30 -24.38
C LEU A 132 9.97 9.49 -25.90
N ALA A 133 8.97 10.21 -26.41
CA ALA A 133 8.82 10.50 -27.84
C ALA A 133 9.44 11.84 -28.26
N ARG A 134 10.03 12.62 -27.30
CA ARG A 134 10.65 13.93 -27.54
C ARG A 134 12.18 13.97 -27.33
N SER A 135 12.80 12.82 -27.15
CA SER A 135 14.25 12.69 -27.06
C SER A 135 14.87 12.14 -28.32
#